data_aff7e8dd2a0171020efda1725480a777
#
_entry.id   aff7e8dd2a0171020efda1725480a777
#
_cell.length_a   1.000
_cell.length_b   1.000
_cell.length_c   1.000
_cell.angle_alpha   90.00
_cell.angle_beta   90.00
_cell.angle_gamma   90.00
#
_symmetry.space_group_name_H-M   'P 1'
#
loop_
_entity.id
_entity.type
_entity.pdbx_description
1 polymer ?
#
loop_
_entity_poly.entity_id
_entity_poly.type
_entity_poly.pdbx_seq_one_letter_code
_entity_poly.pdbx_strand_id
1 'polypeptide(L)'
;VAFLVPELRREYGGCAGNIAYNLKLLGQTPKILATVGKDFGPYADWLSSHGITREYIKVLDGHYTAQAYITTDLDDNQITAFHPGAMNHAHENKIPDKAGIRLGLISPDGKEGMIQHAEAFHQAKIPFIFDPGQGLPMFSGEELLSLIEKSYWVTLNDYEAKLMQDRTGLGTEDLAAKVKALIITQGSKGSVIYSEGQMFVIPPAKPKGTQDPTGCGDAYRAGLVHGYLEGFDLETTGKIASLMGAIKVESPGTQNHRFTRDEFRTRFRENFGSSLG
;
A
#
# COMPACT_ATOMS: atom_id res chain seq x y z
N VAL A 1 -21.40 10.08 27.07
CA VAL A 1 -22.27 9.36 26.14
C VAL A 1 -21.72 7.96 25.97
N ALA A 2 -22.58 6.92 26.08
CA ALA A 2 -22.22 5.53 25.89
C ALA A 2 -23.07 4.97 24.74
N PHE A 3 -22.45 4.21 23.88
CA PHE A 3 -23.11 3.50 22.79
C PHE A 3 -23.03 1.99 23.04
N LEU A 4 -24.14 1.29 22.80
CA LEU A 4 -24.13 -0.17 22.74
C LEU A 4 -23.66 -0.60 21.35
N VAL A 5 -22.59 -1.39 21.31
CA VAL A 5 -22.06 -1.98 20.08
C VAL A 5 -22.36 -3.48 20.11
N PRO A 6 -23.35 -3.96 19.35
CA PRO A 6 -23.80 -5.36 19.42
C PRO A 6 -22.80 -6.35 18.82
N GLU A 7 -21.99 -5.91 17.87
CA GLU A 7 -20.99 -6.73 17.18
C GLU A 7 -19.61 -6.08 17.26
N LEU A 8 -18.62 -6.88 17.56
CA LEU A 8 -17.21 -6.47 17.55
C LEU A 8 -16.38 -7.53 16.81
N ARG A 9 -15.63 -7.10 15.83
CA ARG A 9 -14.61 -7.94 15.19
C ARG A 9 -13.24 -7.29 15.28
N ARG A 10 -12.23 -8.13 15.36
CA ARG A 10 -10.83 -7.70 15.29
C ARG A 10 -10.22 -8.20 14.01
N GLU A 11 -9.65 -7.30 13.24
CA GLU A 11 -8.99 -7.59 11.97
C GLU A 11 -7.51 -7.18 12.06
N TYR A 12 -6.64 -7.95 11.41
CA TYR A 12 -5.26 -7.53 11.19
C TYR A 12 -5.19 -6.58 10.00
N GLY A 13 -4.31 -5.58 10.07
CA GLY A 13 -4.27 -4.51 9.08
C GLY A 13 -2.94 -3.76 9.06
N GLY A 14 -3.02 -2.51 8.63
CA GLY A 14 -1.88 -1.64 8.37
C GLY A 14 -1.27 -1.88 6.99
N CYS A 15 -0.88 -0.78 6.32
CA CYS A 15 -0.45 -0.83 4.91
C CYS A 15 0.64 -1.88 4.66
N ALA A 16 1.71 -1.89 5.47
CA ALA A 16 2.82 -2.83 5.28
C ALA A 16 2.39 -4.30 5.42
N GLY A 17 1.55 -4.61 6.42
CA GLY A 17 1.02 -5.96 6.61
C GLY A 17 0.09 -6.40 5.48
N ASN A 18 -0.80 -5.50 5.05
CA ASN A 18 -1.72 -5.76 3.94
C ASN A 18 -0.99 -5.99 2.62
N ILE A 19 -0.02 -5.13 2.31
CA ILE A 19 0.81 -5.26 1.09
C ILE A 19 1.62 -6.55 1.13
N ALA A 20 2.25 -6.87 2.27
CA ALA A 20 3.02 -8.10 2.43
C ALA A 20 2.15 -9.35 2.27
N TYR A 21 0.94 -9.37 2.84
CA TYR A 21 -0.02 -10.44 2.64
C TYR A 21 -0.34 -10.67 1.17
N ASN A 22 -0.68 -9.62 0.45
CA ASN A 22 -0.99 -9.67 -0.99
C ASN A 22 0.21 -10.11 -1.83
N LEU A 23 1.42 -9.61 -1.54
CA LEU A 23 2.65 -10.03 -2.20
C LEU A 23 2.95 -11.51 -1.96
N LYS A 24 2.65 -12.02 -0.77
CA LYS A 24 2.80 -13.43 -0.46
C LYS A 24 1.86 -14.30 -1.29
N LEU A 25 0.61 -13.89 -1.48
CA LEU A 25 -0.34 -14.57 -2.37
C LEU A 25 0.14 -14.59 -3.83
N LEU A 26 0.81 -13.52 -4.28
CA LEU A 26 1.45 -13.44 -5.60
C LEU A 26 2.79 -14.20 -5.67
N GLY A 27 3.23 -14.83 -4.57
CA GLY A 27 4.44 -15.65 -4.51
C GLY A 27 5.74 -14.88 -4.33
N GLN A 28 5.66 -13.62 -3.92
CA GLN A 28 6.83 -12.81 -3.57
C GLN A 28 7.30 -13.07 -2.14
N THR A 29 8.47 -12.54 -1.81
CA THR A 29 9.04 -12.63 -0.45
C THR A 29 9.17 -11.23 0.15
N PRO A 30 8.08 -10.68 0.69
CA PRO A 30 8.06 -9.34 1.27
C PRO A 30 8.83 -9.31 2.60
N LYS A 31 9.44 -8.15 2.87
CA LYS A 31 10.06 -7.82 4.16
C LYS A 31 9.35 -6.60 4.73
N ILE A 32 8.73 -6.75 5.89
CA ILE A 32 8.05 -5.65 6.58
C ILE A 32 9.06 -4.91 7.44
N LEU A 33 9.25 -3.62 7.18
CA LEU A 33 10.00 -2.72 8.06
C LEU A 33 8.98 -1.87 8.81
N ALA A 34 8.77 -2.15 10.09
CA ALA A 34 7.77 -1.47 10.92
C ALA A 34 8.18 -1.44 12.38
N THR A 35 7.59 -0.53 13.15
CA THR A 35 7.63 -0.50 14.60
C THR A 35 6.27 -0.90 15.17
N VAL A 36 6.29 -1.78 16.16
CA VAL A 36 5.09 -2.33 16.81
C VAL A 36 5.23 -2.30 18.30
N GLY A 37 4.14 -2.45 19.03
CA GLY A 37 4.13 -2.43 20.48
C GLY A 37 4.10 -3.82 21.12
N LYS A 38 4.03 -3.85 22.46
CA LYS A 38 3.99 -5.05 23.31
C LYS A 38 2.82 -6.00 23.04
N ASP A 39 1.78 -5.53 22.37
CA ASP A 39 0.54 -6.25 22.03
C ASP A 39 0.58 -6.92 20.65
N PHE A 40 1.72 -6.90 19.96
CA PHE A 40 1.88 -7.41 18.61
C PHE A 40 1.84 -8.94 18.51
N GLY A 41 2.00 -9.69 19.60
CA GLY A 41 2.10 -11.16 19.60
C GLY A 41 1.10 -11.89 18.68
N PRO A 42 -0.21 -11.69 18.85
CA PRO A 42 -1.22 -12.38 18.01
C PRO A 42 -1.08 -12.07 16.52
N TYR A 43 -0.71 -10.83 16.15
CA TYR A 43 -0.48 -10.49 14.76
C TYR A 43 0.84 -11.06 14.23
N ALA A 44 1.85 -11.15 15.08
CA ALA A 44 3.11 -11.82 14.76
C ALA A 44 2.89 -13.29 14.39
N ASP A 45 2.03 -14.00 15.14
CA ASP A 45 1.67 -15.38 14.87
C ASP A 45 0.88 -15.52 13.55
N TRP A 46 -0.03 -14.59 13.28
CA TRP A 46 -0.73 -14.52 12.01
C TRP A 46 0.22 -14.35 10.81
N LEU A 47 1.14 -13.39 10.86
CA LEU A 47 2.15 -13.19 9.81
C LEU A 47 2.98 -14.45 9.59
N SER A 48 3.43 -15.08 10.69
CA SER A 48 4.23 -16.32 10.63
C SER A 48 3.46 -17.48 9.99
N SER A 49 2.17 -17.63 10.32
CA SER A 49 1.32 -18.69 9.73
C SER A 49 1.12 -18.52 8.23
N HIS A 50 1.31 -17.30 7.70
CA HIS A 50 1.28 -16.98 6.28
C HIS A 50 2.68 -16.94 5.64
N GLY A 51 3.73 -17.34 6.37
CA GLY A 51 5.11 -17.36 5.87
C GLY A 51 5.68 -15.96 5.59
N ILE A 52 5.21 -14.93 6.30
CA ILE A 52 5.71 -13.56 6.23
C ILE A 52 6.74 -13.38 7.35
N THR A 53 7.97 -13.00 6.98
CA THR A 53 9.05 -12.80 7.96
C THR A 53 8.82 -11.58 8.83
N ARG A 54 9.23 -11.67 10.09
CA ARG A 54 9.19 -10.58 11.08
C ARG A 54 10.58 -10.00 11.36
N GLU A 55 11.58 -10.42 10.60
CA GLU A 55 12.99 -10.11 10.83
C GLU A 55 13.28 -8.61 11.00
N TYR A 56 12.51 -7.76 10.29
CA TYR A 56 12.69 -6.31 10.30
C TYR A 56 11.56 -5.57 11.02
N ILE A 57 10.78 -6.26 11.82
CA ILE A 57 9.77 -5.64 12.69
C ILE A 57 10.39 -5.40 14.07
N LYS A 58 10.48 -4.12 14.47
CA LYS A 58 11.01 -3.71 15.76
C LYS A 58 9.88 -3.59 16.78
N VAL A 59 10.00 -4.31 17.89
CA VAL A 59 9.06 -4.20 19.02
C VAL A 59 9.55 -3.13 19.99
N LEU A 60 8.66 -2.24 20.39
CA LEU A 60 8.88 -1.19 21.39
C LEU A 60 8.01 -1.47 22.61
N ASP A 61 8.59 -2.01 23.69
CA ASP A 61 7.88 -2.49 24.87
C ASP A 61 7.10 -1.39 25.63
N GLY A 62 7.50 -0.12 25.48
CA GLY A 62 6.82 1.03 26.07
C GLY A 62 5.55 1.48 25.34
N HIS A 63 5.22 0.88 24.21
CA HIS A 63 4.14 1.32 23.31
C HIS A 63 3.13 0.20 23.04
N TYR A 64 1.96 0.61 22.53
CA TYR A 64 1.03 -0.28 21.84
C TYR A 64 1.26 -0.20 20.33
N THR A 65 0.90 -1.25 19.61
CA THR A 65 0.86 -1.27 18.15
C THR A 65 -0.19 -0.27 17.65
N ALA A 66 0.00 0.31 16.48
CA ALA A 66 -0.99 1.18 15.85
C ALA A 66 -2.36 0.47 15.72
N GLN A 67 -3.43 1.17 16.06
CA GLN A 67 -4.79 0.61 16.09
C GLN A 67 -5.80 1.62 15.55
N ALA A 68 -6.73 1.14 14.74
CA ALA A 68 -7.91 1.88 14.31
C ALA A 68 -9.15 1.30 15.00
N TYR A 69 -9.89 2.13 15.70
CA TYR A 69 -11.18 1.82 16.29
C TYR A 69 -12.26 2.40 15.38
N ILE A 70 -12.93 1.54 14.62
CA ILE A 70 -13.91 1.94 13.62
C ILE A 70 -15.29 1.57 14.13
N THR A 71 -16.14 2.57 14.31
CA THR A 71 -17.57 2.38 14.62
C THR A 71 -18.36 2.70 13.38
N THR A 72 -19.17 1.73 12.92
CA THR A 72 -20.03 1.87 11.75
C THR A 72 -21.49 1.84 12.21
N ASP A 73 -22.32 2.76 11.75
CA ASP A 73 -23.76 2.75 11.97
C ASP A 73 -24.50 1.88 10.94
N LEU A 74 -25.82 1.82 11.04
CA LEU A 74 -26.65 1.01 10.15
C LEU A 74 -26.74 1.57 8.71
N ASP A 75 -26.32 2.81 8.51
CA ASP A 75 -26.28 3.48 7.22
C ASP A 75 -24.86 3.52 6.62
N ASP A 76 -23.95 2.66 7.14
CA ASP A 76 -22.53 2.55 6.75
C ASP A 76 -21.69 3.83 6.98
N ASN A 77 -22.16 4.79 7.79
CA ASN A 77 -21.32 5.91 8.20
C ASN A 77 -20.30 5.44 9.23
N GLN A 78 -19.05 5.87 9.08
CA GLN A 78 -17.95 5.43 9.94
C GLN A 78 -17.35 6.61 10.72
N ILE A 79 -17.09 6.34 12.00
CA ILE A 79 -16.23 7.18 12.84
C ILE A 79 -15.00 6.35 13.18
N THR A 80 -13.83 6.87 12.86
CA THR A 80 -12.54 6.20 13.14
C THR A 80 -11.76 6.99 14.18
N ALA A 81 -11.39 6.32 15.29
CA ALA A 81 -10.38 6.81 16.20
C ALA A 81 -9.08 6.04 15.95
N PHE A 82 -8.04 6.72 15.52
CA PHE A 82 -6.74 6.12 15.21
C PHE A 82 -5.72 6.41 16.30
N HIS A 83 -5.14 5.33 16.86
CA HIS A 83 -4.03 5.41 17.80
C HIS A 83 -2.73 4.99 17.09
N PRO A 84 -1.79 5.92 16.83
CA PRO A 84 -0.58 5.60 16.09
C PRO A 84 0.42 4.75 16.88
N GLY A 85 0.47 4.89 18.22
CA GLY A 85 1.33 4.09 19.08
C GLY A 85 2.79 4.05 18.63
N ALA A 86 3.34 2.84 18.53
CA ALA A 86 4.72 2.61 18.11
C ALA A 86 5.02 3.12 16.69
N MET A 87 4.03 3.30 15.82
CA MET A 87 4.20 3.83 14.47
C MET A 87 4.89 5.22 14.47
N ASN A 88 4.63 6.04 15.48
CA ASN A 88 5.29 7.35 15.62
C ASN A 88 6.83 7.25 15.79
N HIS A 89 7.34 6.06 16.07
CA HIS A 89 8.76 5.77 16.25
C HIS A 89 9.36 5.00 15.07
N ALA A 90 8.73 5.03 13.90
CA ALA A 90 9.20 4.32 12.72
C ALA A 90 10.67 4.65 12.36
N HIS A 91 11.10 5.89 12.60
CA HIS A 91 12.47 6.37 12.39
C HIS A 91 13.53 5.64 13.24
N GLU A 92 13.13 4.97 14.32
CA GLU A 92 14.04 4.16 15.13
C GLU A 92 14.36 2.80 14.49
N ASN A 93 13.58 2.37 13.50
CA ASN A 93 13.81 1.15 12.75
C ASN A 93 14.49 1.49 11.41
N LYS A 94 15.73 1.10 11.26
CA LYS A 94 16.53 1.46 10.08
C LYS A 94 16.47 0.37 9.01
N ILE A 95 16.60 0.78 7.75
CA ILE A 95 16.74 -0.15 6.65
C ILE A 95 18.07 -0.91 6.85
N PRO A 96 18.04 -2.25 6.92
CA PRO A 96 19.25 -3.02 7.13
C PRO A 96 20.16 -2.99 5.90
N ASP A 97 21.46 -2.90 6.13
CA ASP A 97 22.46 -2.97 5.09
C ASP A 97 22.39 -4.32 4.35
N LYS A 98 22.49 -4.28 3.03
CA LYS A 98 22.61 -5.47 2.16
C LYS A 98 21.45 -6.48 2.28
N ALA A 99 20.25 -6.03 2.56
CA ALA A 99 19.09 -6.89 2.71
C ALA A 99 18.64 -7.61 1.41
N GLY A 100 19.36 -7.46 0.30
CA GLY A 100 18.95 -7.98 -1.00
C GLY A 100 17.63 -7.38 -1.51
N ILE A 101 17.37 -6.12 -1.17
CA ILE A 101 16.15 -5.40 -1.52
C ILE A 101 16.20 -5.03 -3.01
N ARG A 102 15.22 -5.48 -3.76
CA ARG A 102 15.07 -5.13 -5.19
C ARG A 102 14.22 -3.88 -5.42
N LEU A 103 13.25 -3.63 -4.53
CA LEU A 103 12.34 -2.51 -4.58
C LEU A 103 11.89 -2.18 -3.16
N GLY A 104 11.93 -0.89 -2.80
CA GLY A 104 11.31 -0.37 -1.58
C GLY A 104 9.87 0.09 -1.84
N LEU A 105 9.05 0.11 -0.79
CA LEU A 105 7.76 0.77 -0.80
C LEU A 105 7.59 1.53 0.50
N ILE A 106 7.40 2.85 0.39
CA ILE A 106 7.16 3.74 1.52
C ILE A 106 5.69 4.08 1.52
N SER A 107 4.93 3.43 2.38
CA SER A 107 3.51 3.67 2.63
C SER A 107 3.31 4.47 3.92
N PRO A 108 2.09 4.93 4.23
CA PRO A 108 1.82 5.74 5.43
C PRO A 108 2.41 5.16 6.71
N ASP A 109 3.25 5.94 7.35
CA ASP A 109 3.94 5.63 8.60
C ASP A 109 4.25 6.94 9.36
N GLY A 110 5.01 6.88 10.45
CA GLY A 110 5.52 8.07 11.11
C GLY A 110 6.32 8.95 10.14
N LYS A 111 5.99 10.24 10.08
CA LYS A 111 6.56 11.21 9.12
C LYS A 111 8.09 11.12 9.01
N GLU A 112 8.75 11.14 10.18
CA GLU A 112 10.22 11.10 10.22
C GLU A 112 10.78 9.78 9.68
N GLY A 113 10.10 8.65 9.96
CA GLY A 113 10.43 7.35 9.42
C GLY A 113 10.34 7.33 7.89
N MET A 114 9.24 7.83 7.33
CA MET A 114 9.06 7.92 5.88
C MET A 114 10.17 8.73 5.21
N ILE A 115 10.55 9.88 5.77
CA ILE A 115 11.63 10.73 5.25
C ILE A 115 12.98 10.01 5.31
N GLN A 116 13.32 9.43 6.48
CA GLN A 116 14.62 8.77 6.68
C GLN A 116 14.75 7.49 5.83
N HIS A 117 13.67 6.72 5.67
CA HIS A 117 13.67 5.53 4.83
C HIS A 117 13.79 5.88 3.34
N ALA A 118 13.13 6.96 2.87
CA ALA A 118 13.29 7.45 1.51
C ALA A 118 14.74 7.87 1.22
N GLU A 119 15.34 8.60 2.14
CA GLU A 119 16.74 9.01 2.04
C GLU A 119 17.68 7.79 2.00
N ALA A 120 17.44 6.80 2.87
CA ALA A 120 18.25 5.58 2.93
C ALA A 120 18.15 4.76 1.63
N PHE A 121 16.96 4.59 1.05
CA PHE A 121 16.80 3.95 -0.25
C PHE A 121 17.50 4.72 -1.36
N HIS A 122 17.35 6.05 -1.38
CA HIS A 122 17.99 6.90 -2.37
C HIS A 122 19.53 6.79 -2.32
N GLN A 123 20.12 6.89 -1.13
CA GLN A 123 21.57 6.76 -0.92
C GLN A 123 22.09 5.36 -1.29
N ALA A 124 21.31 4.32 -1.00
CA ALA A 124 21.62 2.94 -1.37
C ALA A 124 21.39 2.64 -2.86
N LYS A 125 20.84 3.59 -3.64
CA LYS A 125 20.42 3.42 -5.03
C LYS A 125 19.41 2.27 -5.21
N ILE A 126 18.58 2.04 -4.22
CA ILE A 126 17.47 1.10 -4.28
C ILE A 126 16.24 1.85 -4.79
N PRO A 127 15.64 1.44 -5.91
CA PRO A 127 14.40 2.07 -6.37
C PRO A 127 13.30 1.86 -5.34
N PHE A 128 12.44 2.88 -5.16
CA PHE A 128 11.31 2.76 -4.27
C PHE A 128 10.06 3.45 -4.82
N ILE A 129 8.91 2.94 -4.41
CA ILE A 129 7.60 3.54 -4.65
C ILE A 129 7.27 4.42 -3.44
N PHE A 130 6.90 5.67 -3.69
CA PHE A 130 6.37 6.56 -2.67
C PHE A 130 4.85 6.58 -2.70
N ASP A 131 4.25 6.15 -1.61
CA ASP A 131 2.82 6.06 -1.38
C ASP A 131 2.48 6.82 -0.09
N PRO A 132 2.35 8.16 -0.14
CA PRO A 132 2.07 8.94 1.06
C PRO A 132 0.70 8.61 1.66
N GLY A 133 -0.26 8.19 0.84
CA GLY A 133 -1.60 7.82 1.26
C GLY A 133 -2.23 8.87 2.20
N GLN A 134 -2.90 8.42 3.21
CA GLN A 134 -3.50 9.26 4.25
C GLN A 134 -2.48 10.05 5.10
N GLY A 135 -1.18 9.75 4.99
CA GLY A 135 -0.09 10.51 5.62
C GLY A 135 0.29 11.80 4.88
N LEU A 136 -0.18 11.99 3.64
CA LEU A 136 0.15 13.14 2.80
C LEU A 136 -0.03 14.50 3.51
N PRO A 137 -1.09 14.74 4.30
CA PRO A 137 -1.27 16.01 5.01
C PRO A 137 -0.16 16.36 6.01
N MET A 138 0.65 15.40 6.46
CA MET A 138 1.75 15.63 7.41
C MET A 138 2.93 16.37 6.79
N PHE A 139 3.04 16.40 5.45
CA PHE A 139 4.19 16.94 4.74
C PHE A 139 3.93 18.35 4.22
N SER A 140 4.98 19.18 4.20
CA SER A 140 4.98 20.44 3.43
C SER A 140 5.15 20.17 1.93
N GLY A 141 4.87 21.16 1.09
CA GLY A 141 5.09 21.05 -0.36
C GLY A 141 6.55 20.76 -0.72
N GLU A 142 7.50 21.40 -0.02
CA GLU A 142 8.95 21.19 -0.22
C GLU A 142 9.38 19.75 0.16
N GLU A 143 8.87 19.24 1.29
CA GLU A 143 9.12 17.86 1.72
C GLU A 143 8.58 16.85 0.71
N LEU A 144 7.35 17.07 0.20
CA LEU A 144 6.75 16.24 -0.83
C LEU A 144 7.58 16.23 -2.11
N LEU A 145 8.00 17.41 -2.59
CA LEU A 145 8.86 17.51 -3.78
C LEU A 145 10.18 16.76 -3.59
N SER A 146 10.81 16.90 -2.43
CA SER A 146 12.05 16.18 -2.11
C SER A 146 11.85 14.65 -2.10
N LEU A 147 10.72 14.16 -1.61
CA LEU A 147 10.38 12.73 -1.59
C LEU A 147 10.07 12.20 -3.00
N ILE A 148 9.32 12.97 -3.80
CA ILE A 148 8.98 12.64 -5.19
C ILE A 148 10.26 12.52 -6.03
N GLU A 149 11.17 13.49 -5.95
CA GLU A 149 12.41 13.52 -6.74
C GLU A 149 13.36 12.37 -6.44
N LYS A 150 13.27 11.78 -5.26
CA LYS A 150 14.04 10.59 -4.86
C LYS A 150 13.38 9.27 -5.22
N SER A 151 12.06 9.28 -5.45
CA SER A 151 11.30 8.06 -5.69
C SER A 151 11.39 7.59 -7.15
N TYR A 152 11.28 6.29 -7.34
CA TYR A 152 11.20 5.68 -8.66
C TYR A 152 9.79 5.78 -9.24
N TRP A 153 8.77 5.45 -8.45
CA TRP A 153 7.36 5.64 -8.74
C TRP A 153 6.67 6.38 -7.60
N VAL A 154 5.59 7.08 -7.95
CA VAL A 154 4.64 7.65 -6.99
C VAL A 154 3.26 7.06 -7.25
N THR A 155 2.56 6.63 -6.20
CA THR A 155 1.19 6.14 -6.29
C THR A 155 0.27 6.92 -5.37
N LEU A 156 -0.86 7.34 -5.89
CA LEU A 156 -1.85 8.20 -5.24
C LEU A 156 -3.25 7.73 -5.62
N ASN A 157 -4.25 8.01 -4.81
CA ASN A 157 -5.62 8.04 -5.30
C ASN A 157 -5.96 9.43 -5.89
N ASP A 158 -7.14 9.59 -6.45
CA ASP A 158 -7.58 10.85 -7.08
C ASP A 158 -7.64 12.02 -6.10
N TYR A 159 -8.07 11.78 -4.86
CA TYR A 159 -8.08 12.79 -3.79
C TYR A 159 -6.65 13.17 -3.37
N GLU A 160 -5.80 12.18 -3.15
CA GLU A 160 -4.38 12.38 -2.80
C GLU A 160 -3.63 13.11 -3.93
N ALA A 161 -3.93 12.79 -5.19
CA ALA A 161 -3.34 13.47 -6.33
C ALA A 161 -3.71 14.97 -6.35
N LYS A 162 -4.97 15.29 -6.08
CA LYS A 162 -5.41 16.68 -5.96
C LYS A 162 -4.72 17.39 -4.81
N LEU A 163 -4.65 16.76 -3.65
CA LEU A 163 -3.98 17.32 -2.47
C LEU A 163 -2.46 17.50 -2.72
N MET A 164 -1.82 16.57 -3.43
CA MET A 164 -0.42 16.67 -3.84
C MET A 164 -0.19 17.89 -4.71
N GLN A 165 -1.05 18.13 -5.72
CA GLN A 165 -1.00 19.32 -6.57
C GLN A 165 -1.17 20.60 -5.77
N ASP A 166 -2.16 20.66 -4.88
CA ASP A 166 -2.44 21.83 -4.04
C ASP A 166 -1.26 22.16 -3.10
N ARG A 167 -0.57 21.13 -2.58
CA ARG A 167 0.59 21.30 -1.69
C ARG A 167 1.88 21.67 -2.40
N THR A 168 2.10 21.11 -3.57
CA THR A 168 3.37 21.33 -4.34
C THR A 168 3.27 22.48 -5.33
N GLY A 169 2.07 22.90 -5.69
CA GLY A 169 1.84 23.88 -6.75
C GLY A 169 2.08 23.35 -8.17
N LEU A 170 2.31 22.03 -8.33
CA LEU A 170 2.59 21.38 -9.62
C LEU A 170 1.38 20.65 -10.17
N GLY A 171 1.20 20.69 -11.49
CA GLY A 171 0.21 19.89 -12.18
C GLY A 171 0.61 18.41 -12.29
N THR A 172 -0.33 17.57 -12.74
CA THR A 172 -0.11 16.12 -12.92
C THR A 172 1.08 15.83 -13.83
N GLU A 173 1.19 16.53 -14.95
CA GLU A 173 2.28 16.35 -15.93
C GLU A 173 3.65 16.73 -15.34
N ASP A 174 3.71 17.83 -14.58
CA ASP A 174 4.93 18.27 -13.91
C ASP A 174 5.39 17.28 -12.83
N LEU A 175 4.45 16.71 -12.07
CA LEU A 175 4.72 15.66 -11.10
C LEU A 175 5.20 14.37 -11.78
N ALA A 176 4.55 13.99 -12.87
CA ALA A 176 4.91 12.80 -13.64
C ALA A 176 6.31 12.92 -14.28
N ALA A 177 6.71 14.12 -14.70
CA ALA A 177 8.03 14.37 -15.26
C ALA A 177 9.18 14.18 -14.24
N LYS A 178 8.89 14.18 -12.94
CA LYS A 178 9.89 14.00 -11.87
C LYS A 178 10.18 12.54 -11.51
N VAL A 179 9.35 11.61 -11.96
CA VAL A 179 9.44 10.19 -11.60
C VAL A 179 9.37 9.29 -12.85
N LYS A 180 9.74 8.03 -12.71
CA LYS A 180 9.62 7.07 -13.82
C LYS A 180 8.16 6.68 -14.09
N ALA A 181 7.31 6.68 -13.09
CA ALA A 181 5.87 6.57 -13.28
C ALA A 181 5.12 7.26 -12.13
N LEU A 182 4.07 7.98 -12.49
CA LEU A 182 3.05 8.49 -11.56
C LEU A 182 1.77 7.69 -11.80
N ILE A 183 1.30 7.00 -10.76
CA ILE A 183 0.12 6.14 -10.81
C ILE A 183 -1.00 6.81 -10.00
N ILE A 184 -2.15 7.04 -10.64
CA ILE A 184 -3.32 7.64 -9.99
C ILE A 184 -4.49 6.65 -10.08
N THR A 185 -4.89 6.10 -8.92
CA THR A 185 -6.05 5.20 -8.82
C THR A 185 -7.35 6.00 -8.68
N GLN A 186 -8.42 5.50 -9.31
CA GLN A 186 -9.73 6.16 -9.39
C GLN A 186 -10.87 5.22 -8.94
N GLY A 187 -10.57 4.32 -8.01
CA GLY A 187 -11.52 3.36 -7.48
C GLY A 187 -12.11 2.47 -8.58
N SER A 188 -13.43 2.42 -8.68
CA SER A 188 -14.15 1.60 -9.68
C SER A 188 -13.97 2.07 -11.13
N LYS A 189 -13.33 3.21 -11.36
CA LYS A 189 -13.01 3.72 -12.70
C LYS A 189 -11.67 3.21 -13.23
N GLY A 190 -10.91 2.49 -12.41
CA GLY A 190 -9.57 1.98 -12.76
C GLY A 190 -8.44 2.91 -12.30
N SER A 191 -7.45 3.10 -13.14
CA SER A 191 -6.30 3.96 -12.83
C SER A 191 -5.67 4.54 -14.10
N VAL A 192 -4.84 5.56 -13.92
CA VAL A 192 -4.02 6.15 -14.98
C VAL A 192 -2.57 6.10 -14.55
N ILE A 193 -1.70 5.67 -15.45
CA ILE A 193 -0.24 5.65 -15.25
C ILE A 193 0.38 6.63 -16.25
N TYR A 194 1.11 7.62 -15.73
CA TYR A 194 1.90 8.56 -16.52
C TYR A 194 3.36 8.16 -16.45
N SER A 195 4.00 7.99 -17.59
CA SER A 195 5.42 7.61 -17.69
C SER A 195 6.02 8.11 -18.98
N GLU A 196 7.15 8.80 -18.90
CA GLU A 196 7.94 9.26 -20.06
C GLU A 196 7.09 10.02 -21.12
N GLY A 197 6.19 10.87 -20.66
CA GLY A 197 5.29 11.64 -21.52
C GLY A 197 4.12 10.85 -22.12
N GLN A 198 4.00 9.57 -21.79
CA GLN A 198 2.88 8.71 -22.18
C GLN A 198 1.87 8.55 -21.05
N MET A 199 0.63 8.27 -21.41
CA MET A 199 -0.46 8.02 -20.49
C MET A 199 -1.09 6.65 -20.80
N PHE A 200 -1.11 5.77 -19.81
CA PHE A 200 -1.75 4.45 -19.88
C PHE A 200 -3.02 4.48 -19.05
N VAL A 201 -4.17 4.31 -19.69
CA VAL A 201 -5.46 4.17 -19.01
C VAL A 201 -5.69 2.69 -18.70
N ILE A 202 -5.71 2.35 -17.42
CA ILE A 202 -5.88 0.98 -16.95
C ILE A 202 -7.36 0.75 -16.60
N PRO A 203 -8.04 -0.15 -17.28
CA PRO A 203 -9.43 -0.45 -16.97
C PRO A 203 -9.55 -1.12 -15.59
N PRO A 204 -10.67 -0.93 -14.88
CA PRO A 204 -10.94 -1.65 -13.64
C PRO A 204 -11.18 -3.12 -13.95
N ALA A 205 -10.60 -4.02 -13.15
CA ALA A 205 -11.00 -5.42 -13.15
C ALA A 205 -12.38 -5.56 -12.49
N LYS A 206 -13.21 -6.46 -13.01
CA LYS A 206 -14.54 -6.71 -12.50
C LYS A 206 -14.49 -7.63 -11.29
N PRO A 207 -14.93 -7.19 -10.09
CA PRO A 207 -15.05 -8.07 -8.94
C PRO A 207 -16.24 -9.02 -9.09
N LYS A 208 -16.20 -10.17 -8.43
CA LYS A 208 -17.32 -11.10 -8.32
C LYS A 208 -18.42 -10.62 -7.36
N GLY A 209 -18.10 -9.66 -6.53
CA GLY A 209 -18.99 -9.00 -5.57
C GLY A 209 -18.23 -7.89 -4.86
N THR A 210 -18.93 -7.04 -4.12
CA THR A 210 -18.33 -5.95 -3.35
C THR A 210 -18.77 -6.09 -1.90
N GLN A 211 -17.82 -6.33 -0.99
CA GLN A 211 -18.07 -6.49 0.43
C GLN A 211 -17.38 -5.42 1.28
N ASP A 212 -16.08 -5.20 1.05
CA ASP A 212 -15.29 -4.29 1.89
C ASP A 212 -14.17 -3.64 1.07
N PRO A 213 -14.19 -2.31 0.85
CA PRO A 213 -13.16 -1.61 0.09
C PRO A 213 -11.84 -1.39 0.87
N THR A 214 -11.84 -1.64 2.19
CA THR A 214 -10.65 -1.42 3.04
C THR A 214 -9.49 -2.30 2.57
N GLY A 215 -8.33 -1.71 2.31
CA GLY A 215 -7.14 -2.43 1.85
C GLY A 215 -7.09 -2.73 0.33
N CYS A 216 -8.08 -2.28 -0.47
CA CYS A 216 -8.00 -2.40 -1.93
C CYS A 216 -6.81 -1.62 -2.50
N GLY A 217 -6.50 -0.47 -1.93
CA GLY A 217 -5.31 0.31 -2.27
C GLY A 217 -4.03 -0.47 -1.99
N ASP A 218 -3.94 -1.13 -0.83
CA ASP A 218 -2.78 -1.96 -0.46
C ASP A 218 -2.61 -3.16 -1.41
N ALA A 219 -3.72 -3.82 -1.76
CA ALA A 219 -3.71 -4.90 -2.75
C ALA A 219 -3.28 -4.40 -4.13
N TYR A 220 -3.73 -3.22 -4.55
CA TYR A 220 -3.29 -2.57 -5.78
C TYR A 220 -1.77 -2.32 -5.76
N ARG A 221 -1.22 -1.76 -4.67
CA ARG A 221 0.23 -1.54 -4.49
C ARG A 221 1.02 -2.84 -4.57
N ALA A 222 0.51 -3.91 -3.96
CA ALA A 222 1.14 -5.23 -4.07
C ALA A 222 1.19 -5.72 -5.53
N GLY A 223 0.15 -5.48 -6.31
CA GLY A 223 0.12 -5.75 -7.75
C GLY A 223 1.17 -4.95 -8.53
N LEU A 224 1.33 -3.65 -8.22
CA LEU A 224 2.39 -2.81 -8.82
C LEU A 224 3.79 -3.36 -8.51
N VAL A 225 4.06 -3.69 -7.25
CA VAL A 225 5.35 -4.26 -6.82
C VAL A 225 5.61 -5.58 -7.53
N HIS A 226 4.60 -6.47 -7.59
CA HIS A 226 4.73 -7.75 -8.28
C HIS A 226 5.04 -7.55 -9.78
N GLY A 227 4.28 -6.70 -10.47
CA GLY A 227 4.52 -6.43 -11.88
C GLY A 227 5.92 -5.90 -12.16
N TYR A 228 6.41 -4.97 -11.34
CA TYR A 228 7.78 -4.47 -11.42
C TYR A 228 8.82 -5.60 -11.23
N LEU A 229 8.66 -6.42 -10.20
CA LEU A 229 9.61 -7.49 -9.87
C LEU A 229 9.67 -8.60 -10.93
N GLU A 230 8.56 -8.88 -11.61
CA GLU A 230 8.47 -9.84 -12.71
C GLU A 230 8.89 -9.23 -14.07
N GLY A 231 9.12 -7.91 -14.13
CA GLY A 231 9.57 -7.22 -15.34
C GLY A 231 8.46 -7.00 -16.39
N PHE A 232 7.20 -6.98 -15.98
CA PHE A 232 6.10 -6.63 -16.88
C PHE A 232 6.13 -5.14 -17.26
N ASP A 233 5.59 -4.82 -18.44
CA ASP A 233 5.35 -3.43 -18.83
C ASP A 233 4.34 -2.74 -17.90
N LEU A 234 4.27 -1.41 -17.98
CA LEU A 234 3.43 -0.61 -17.08
C LEU A 234 1.94 -0.89 -17.26
N GLU A 235 1.48 -1.18 -18.48
CA GLU A 235 0.08 -1.47 -18.74
C GLU A 235 -0.31 -2.81 -18.13
N THR A 236 0.47 -3.85 -18.34
CA THR A 236 0.30 -5.17 -17.71
C THR A 236 0.40 -5.10 -16.20
N THR A 237 1.37 -4.35 -15.67
CA THR A 237 1.53 -4.08 -14.24
C THR A 237 0.30 -3.41 -13.64
N GLY A 238 -0.25 -2.39 -14.31
CA GLY A 238 -1.48 -1.74 -13.90
C GLY A 238 -2.70 -2.67 -13.90
N LYS A 239 -2.82 -3.54 -14.91
CA LYS A 239 -3.88 -4.57 -14.98
C LYS A 239 -3.77 -5.59 -13.85
N ILE A 240 -2.55 -6.04 -13.52
CA ILE A 240 -2.30 -6.92 -12.37
C ILE A 240 -2.75 -6.23 -11.08
N ALA A 241 -2.37 -4.97 -10.88
CA ALA A 241 -2.74 -4.17 -9.73
C ALA A 241 -4.26 -3.97 -9.62
N SER A 242 -4.92 -3.70 -10.76
CA SER A 242 -6.38 -3.57 -10.84
C SER A 242 -7.08 -4.86 -10.40
N LEU A 243 -6.61 -6.03 -10.88
CA LEU A 243 -7.17 -7.33 -10.49
C LEU A 243 -6.97 -7.62 -9.00
N MET A 244 -5.82 -7.27 -8.43
CA MET A 244 -5.58 -7.41 -6.98
C MET A 244 -6.58 -6.61 -6.16
N GLY A 245 -6.86 -5.36 -6.52
CA GLY A 245 -7.89 -4.53 -5.88
C GLY A 245 -9.28 -5.16 -5.99
N ALA A 246 -9.62 -5.67 -7.19
CA ALA A 246 -10.90 -6.33 -7.43
C ALA A 246 -11.07 -7.63 -6.62
N ILE A 247 -10.02 -8.43 -6.46
CA ILE A 247 -10.06 -9.64 -5.63
C ILE A 247 -10.23 -9.27 -4.15
N LYS A 248 -9.52 -8.23 -3.69
CA LYS A 248 -9.58 -7.81 -2.30
C LYS A 248 -10.98 -7.34 -1.89
N VAL A 249 -11.67 -6.57 -2.72
CA VAL A 249 -13.00 -6.02 -2.39
C VAL A 249 -14.08 -7.10 -2.18
N GLU A 250 -13.84 -8.32 -2.63
CA GLU A 250 -14.76 -9.47 -2.52
C GLU A 250 -14.80 -10.09 -1.13
N SER A 251 -13.96 -9.66 -0.20
CA SER A 251 -13.86 -10.25 1.14
C SER A 251 -13.83 -9.16 2.22
N PRO A 252 -14.47 -9.40 3.39
CA PRO A 252 -14.37 -8.49 4.52
C PRO A 252 -12.97 -8.53 5.13
N GLY A 253 -12.55 -7.41 5.75
CA GLY A 253 -11.20 -7.26 6.31
C GLY A 253 -10.13 -7.13 5.23
N THR A 254 -8.89 -6.91 5.63
CA THR A 254 -7.81 -6.55 4.72
C THR A 254 -6.92 -7.74 4.29
N GLN A 255 -6.98 -8.87 5.02
CA GLN A 255 -6.12 -10.04 4.84
C GLN A 255 -6.90 -11.37 4.85
N ASN A 256 -8.17 -11.36 4.43
CA ASN A 256 -9.05 -12.54 4.47
C ASN A 256 -9.33 -13.14 3.08
N HIS A 257 -9.02 -12.42 2.00
CA HIS A 257 -9.16 -12.92 0.63
C HIS A 257 -8.06 -13.92 0.28
N ARG A 258 -8.36 -14.84 -0.61
CA ARG A 258 -7.41 -15.87 -1.08
C ARG A 258 -7.63 -16.16 -2.55
N PHE A 259 -6.59 -16.60 -3.21
CA PHE A 259 -6.62 -17.13 -4.58
C PHE A 259 -5.40 -18.03 -4.82
N THR A 260 -5.50 -18.92 -5.76
CA THR A 260 -4.37 -19.65 -6.33
C THR A 260 -3.79 -18.88 -7.52
N ARG A 261 -2.55 -19.17 -7.91
CA ARG A 261 -1.95 -18.55 -9.09
C ARG A 261 -2.74 -18.85 -10.36
N ASP A 262 -3.31 -20.04 -10.48
CA ASP A 262 -4.10 -20.42 -11.66
C ASP A 262 -5.44 -19.69 -11.70
N GLU A 263 -6.10 -19.50 -10.56
CA GLU A 263 -7.30 -18.65 -10.47
C GLU A 263 -6.97 -17.20 -10.83
N PHE A 264 -5.85 -16.67 -10.36
CA PHE A 264 -5.42 -15.31 -10.69
C PHE A 264 -5.18 -15.15 -12.20
N ARG A 265 -4.43 -16.06 -12.83
CA ARG A 265 -4.16 -16.06 -14.27
C ARG A 265 -5.45 -16.18 -15.09
N THR A 266 -6.37 -17.05 -14.68
CA THR A 266 -7.66 -17.23 -15.33
C THR A 266 -8.47 -15.95 -15.27
N ARG A 267 -8.60 -15.34 -14.09
CA ARG A 267 -9.31 -14.07 -13.90
C ARG A 267 -8.67 -12.91 -14.67
N PHE A 268 -7.34 -12.88 -14.72
CA PHE A 268 -6.63 -11.87 -15.50
C PHE A 268 -7.02 -11.95 -16.98
N ARG A 269 -6.98 -13.15 -17.56
CA ARG A 269 -7.39 -13.38 -18.95
C ARG A 269 -8.86 -13.03 -19.19
N GLU A 270 -9.76 -13.39 -18.28
CA GLU A 270 -11.18 -13.05 -18.36
C GLU A 270 -11.45 -11.55 -18.35
N ASN A 271 -10.69 -10.79 -17.55
CA ASN A 271 -10.87 -9.35 -17.43
C ASN A 271 -10.22 -8.55 -18.55
N PHE A 272 -9.05 -8.98 -19.05
CA PHE A 272 -8.21 -8.17 -19.94
C PHE A 272 -7.95 -8.80 -21.30
N GLY A 273 -8.43 -10.02 -21.57
CA GLY A 273 -8.30 -10.70 -22.85
C GLY A 273 -6.89 -11.17 -23.22
N SER A 274 -5.89 -10.97 -22.33
CA SER A 274 -4.50 -11.39 -22.52
C SER A 274 -4.07 -12.35 -21.40
N SER A 275 -3.11 -13.22 -21.67
CA SER A 275 -2.54 -14.12 -20.67
C SER A 275 -1.33 -13.45 -20.00
N LEU A 276 -1.19 -13.65 -18.68
CA LEU A 276 0.08 -13.44 -18.02
C LEU A 276 1.03 -14.58 -18.43
N GLY A 277 2.20 -14.23 -18.87
CA GLY A 277 3.24 -15.17 -19.27
C GLY A 277 3.66 -16.15 -18.17
#